data_3c1a82a5b0c0c4ed1734abb681661a30
#
_entry.id   3c1a82a5b0c0c4ed1734abb681661a30
#
_cell.length_a   1.000
_cell.length_b   1.000
_cell.length_c   1.000
_cell.angle_alpha   90.00
_cell.angle_beta   90.00
_cell.angle_gamma   90.00
#
_symmetry.space_group_name_H-M   'P 1'
#
loop_
_entity.id
_entity.type
_entity.pdbx_description
1 polymer ?
#
loop_
_entity_poly.entity_id
_entity_poly.type
_entity_poly.pdbx_seq_one_letter_code
_entity_poly.pdbx_strand_id
1 'polypeptide(L)'
;MTIEQARLMSSLQEAQVPPRHMEPGAASPTKRVLLVRGGVLTRFSGIGGAFHDLKNALEGGDIPGWQSAGVEEYDLGENPSGLKRLRERWFRHPARVAAHIKRLHHANEVDLVFVSDQEQAHLVPSTSQVPVVVYVHDLFHLFPEIVTLSGESVEVGEPRPGFIRRRDLRRLMKGLQRANAFICSTSAVAEVCRQHFPDTPLYQIPYAIDVERYAPPAALPAAPEALNSPACHLLVVGSHDPRKRLAFLMRVLSKLPEAVAKDVQVHHIGGDICPHGGPPASSLAKQHGVAWHTVGSNISDEVLNAYRWHCEALLFPSGAEGFGYPTVESMAAGQPVLASDRPAHNELVPPGTPLPPEDMDAWVNAIVEVHATWSGRNGGPRQAEQALMDHVSFLAPERFNQEMSDAWGTIASS
;
A
#
# COMPACT_ATOMS: atom_id res chain seq x y z
N MET A 1 -13.01 -29.80 4.47
CA MET A 1 -13.98 -28.79 4.01
C MET A 1 -15.16 -28.82 4.97
N THR A 2 -15.32 -27.82 5.80
CA THR A 2 -16.40 -27.75 6.80
C THR A 2 -17.69 -27.25 6.12
N ILE A 3 -18.84 -27.60 6.72
CA ILE A 3 -20.19 -27.25 6.22
C ILE A 3 -20.36 -25.73 6.07
N GLU A 4 -19.58 -24.94 6.81
CA GLU A 4 -19.58 -23.47 6.77
C GLU A 4 -18.89 -22.92 5.50
N GLN A 5 -17.82 -23.57 5.05
CA GLN A 5 -17.13 -23.21 3.80
C GLN A 5 -17.99 -23.52 2.56
N ALA A 6 -18.80 -24.59 2.62
CA ALA A 6 -19.74 -24.91 1.56
C ALA A 6 -20.92 -23.93 1.48
N ARG A 7 -21.34 -23.33 2.60
CA ARG A 7 -22.38 -22.29 2.61
C ARG A 7 -21.89 -20.95 2.08
N LEU A 8 -20.62 -20.57 2.31
CA LEU A 8 -20.03 -19.34 1.75
C LEU A 8 -19.91 -19.43 0.22
N MET A 9 -19.53 -20.56 -0.30
CA MET A 9 -19.43 -20.77 -1.76
C MET A 9 -20.81 -20.85 -2.45
N SER A 10 -21.85 -21.32 -1.75
CA SER A 10 -23.22 -21.34 -2.28
C SER A 10 -23.86 -19.95 -2.33
N SER A 11 -23.52 -19.05 -1.39
CA SER A 11 -24.04 -17.67 -1.38
C SER A 11 -23.42 -16.78 -2.46
N LEU A 12 -22.25 -17.15 -2.99
CA LEU A 12 -21.59 -16.44 -4.10
C LEU A 12 -22.10 -16.88 -5.49
N GLN A 13 -22.81 -18.01 -5.58
CA GLN A 13 -23.37 -18.50 -6.85
C GLN A 13 -24.81 -18.07 -7.14
N GLU A 14 -25.54 -17.49 -6.16
CA GLU A 14 -26.94 -17.10 -6.36
C GLU A 14 -27.17 -15.63 -6.77
N ALA A 15 -26.13 -14.86 -7.01
CA ALA A 15 -26.23 -13.47 -7.49
C ALA A 15 -25.92 -13.29 -8.98
N GLN A 16 -26.27 -14.27 -9.83
CA GLN A 16 -26.31 -14.02 -11.28
C GLN A 16 -27.69 -13.44 -11.67
N VAL A 17 -27.82 -12.12 -11.58
CA VAL A 17 -28.90 -11.37 -12.22
C VAL A 17 -28.63 -11.38 -13.73
N PRO A 18 -29.59 -11.82 -14.58
CA PRO A 18 -29.38 -11.79 -16.03
C PRO A 18 -29.22 -10.34 -16.53
N PRO A 19 -28.41 -10.12 -17.58
CA PRO A 19 -28.21 -8.77 -18.10
C PRO A 19 -29.54 -8.21 -18.61
N ARG A 20 -30.02 -7.17 -17.97
CA ARG A 20 -31.07 -6.32 -18.54
C ARG A 20 -30.48 -5.63 -19.77
N HIS A 21 -31.03 -5.90 -20.94
CA HIS A 21 -30.85 -5.06 -22.11
C HIS A 21 -31.34 -3.66 -21.75
N MET A 22 -30.40 -2.75 -21.40
CA MET A 22 -30.68 -1.33 -21.29
C MET A 22 -30.67 -0.77 -22.72
N GLU A 23 -31.79 -0.19 -23.14
CA GLU A 23 -31.81 0.71 -24.29
C GLU A 23 -30.79 1.83 -24.06
N PRO A 24 -30.20 2.43 -25.11
CA PRO A 24 -29.28 3.54 -24.96
C PRO A 24 -30.07 4.78 -24.48
N GLY A 25 -30.29 4.83 -23.18
CA GLY A 25 -30.83 6.00 -22.47
C GLY A 25 -29.79 7.13 -22.51
N ALA A 26 -30.23 8.38 -22.58
CA ALA A 26 -29.41 9.57 -22.56
C ALA A 26 -28.27 9.42 -21.52
N ALA A 27 -27.02 9.60 -21.97
CA ALA A 27 -25.85 9.49 -21.10
C ALA A 27 -26.08 10.38 -19.87
N SER A 28 -26.05 9.78 -18.68
CA SER A 28 -26.14 10.53 -17.42
C SER A 28 -25.07 11.63 -17.43
N PRO A 29 -25.40 12.85 -16.98
CA PRO A 29 -24.41 13.93 -16.98
C PRO A 29 -23.15 13.49 -16.23
N THR A 30 -22.01 13.70 -16.83
CA THR A 30 -20.72 13.35 -16.24
C THR A 30 -20.51 14.17 -14.98
N LYS A 31 -20.34 13.49 -13.83
CA LYS A 31 -20.06 14.09 -12.52
C LYS A 31 -18.58 14.50 -12.44
N ARG A 32 -18.28 15.45 -11.55
CA ARG A 32 -16.92 16.00 -11.39
C ARG A 32 -16.40 15.83 -9.98
N VAL A 33 -15.18 15.35 -9.86
CA VAL A 33 -14.49 15.18 -8.57
C VAL A 33 -13.25 16.07 -8.48
N LEU A 34 -13.16 16.82 -7.36
CA LEU A 34 -11.96 17.58 -7.00
C LEU A 34 -11.04 16.70 -6.16
N LEU A 35 -9.82 16.43 -6.65
CA LEU A 35 -8.79 15.75 -5.88
C LEU A 35 -8.08 16.75 -4.97
N VAL A 36 -8.01 16.46 -3.67
CA VAL A 36 -7.41 17.35 -2.66
C VAL A 36 -6.32 16.60 -1.91
N ARG A 37 -5.15 17.22 -1.82
CA ARG A 37 -4.04 16.72 -1.04
C ARG A 37 -3.19 17.85 -0.48
N GLY A 38 -2.16 17.49 0.32
CA GLY A 38 -1.17 18.42 0.87
C GLY A 38 -0.07 18.78 -0.12
N GLY A 39 1.17 18.58 0.28
CA GLY A 39 2.31 18.80 -0.61
C GLY A 39 2.40 17.78 -1.74
N VAL A 40 3.00 18.18 -2.86
CA VAL A 40 3.31 17.29 -3.99
C VAL A 40 4.06 16.05 -3.50
N LEU A 41 3.63 14.87 -3.92
CA LEU A 41 4.30 13.59 -3.66
C LEU A 41 5.01 13.07 -4.91
N THR A 42 6.12 12.42 -4.67
CA THR A 42 6.77 11.61 -5.69
C THR A 42 6.02 10.27 -5.86
N ARG A 43 6.11 9.66 -7.03
CA ARG A 43 5.52 8.32 -7.30
C ARG A 43 6.19 7.19 -6.52
N PHE A 44 7.39 7.41 -5.97
CA PHE A 44 8.21 6.39 -5.31
C PHE A 44 7.72 5.94 -3.93
N SER A 45 6.60 6.47 -3.44
CA SER A 45 5.95 5.98 -2.22
C SER A 45 4.63 5.28 -2.55
N GLY A 46 4.23 4.27 -1.78
CA GLY A 46 2.95 3.57 -2.01
C GLY A 46 1.74 4.52 -2.07
N ILE A 47 1.69 5.52 -1.17
CA ILE A 47 0.63 6.56 -1.16
C ILE A 47 0.75 7.46 -2.41
N GLY A 48 1.97 7.83 -2.81
CA GLY A 48 2.21 8.64 -3.99
C GLY A 48 1.84 7.90 -5.27
N GLY A 49 2.21 6.64 -5.39
CA GLY A 49 1.82 5.76 -6.51
C GLY A 49 0.30 5.70 -6.65
N ALA A 50 -0.40 5.33 -5.58
CA ALA A 50 -1.87 5.25 -5.56
C ALA A 50 -2.56 6.56 -5.96
N PHE A 51 -2.05 7.70 -5.49
CA PHE A 51 -2.61 9.00 -5.87
C PHE A 51 -2.40 9.32 -7.35
N HIS A 52 -1.19 9.08 -7.87
CA HIS A 52 -0.89 9.34 -9.28
C HIS A 52 -1.66 8.41 -10.21
N ASP A 53 -1.84 7.14 -9.84
CA ASP A 53 -2.58 6.17 -10.64
C ASP A 53 -4.07 6.54 -10.67
N LEU A 54 -4.69 6.92 -9.54
CA LEU A 54 -6.06 7.45 -9.49
C LEU A 54 -6.21 8.73 -10.32
N LYS A 55 -5.28 9.68 -10.20
CA LYS A 55 -5.28 10.92 -10.98
C LYS A 55 -5.24 10.62 -12.48
N ASN A 56 -4.33 9.75 -12.92
CA ASN A 56 -4.18 9.37 -14.31
C ASN A 56 -5.43 8.69 -14.86
N ALA A 57 -6.03 7.74 -14.09
CA ALA A 57 -7.28 7.07 -14.47
C ALA A 57 -8.42 8.09 -14.64
N LEU A 58 -8.51 9.09 -13.76
CA LEU A 58 -9.53 10.13 -13.85
C LEU A 58 -9.29 11.07 -15.03
N GLU A 59 -8.05 11.46 -15.30
CA GLU A 59 -7.68 12.32 -16.44
C GLU A 59 -7.77 11.57 -17.78
N GLY A 60 -7.53 10.25 -17.78
CA GLY A 60 -7.70 9.34 -18.93
C GLY A 60 -9.16 9.03 -19.25
N GLY A 61 -10.08 9.30 -18.32
CA GLY A 61 -11.50 8.97 -18.49
C GLY A 61 -11.82 7.51 -18.16
N ASP A 62 -10.92 6.82 -17.46
CA ASP A 62 -11.05 5.40 -17.13
C ASP A 62 -12.02 5.15 -15.96
N ILE A 63 -12.41 6.20 -15.22
CA ILE A 63 -13.43 6.10 -14.15
C ILE A 63 -14.80 6.43 -14.74
N PRO A 64 -15.70 5.44 -14.92
CA PRO A 64 -16.95 5.63 -15.64
C PRO A 64 -17.83 6.72 -15.01
N GLY A 65 -18.33 7.66 -15.83
CA GLY A 65 -19.22 8.72 -15.40
C GLY A 65 -18.60 9.85 -14.58
N TRP A 66 -17.27 9.86 -14.41
CA TRP A 66 -16.57 10.88 -13.64
C TRP A 66 -15.47 11.59 -14.45
N GLN A 67 -15.29 12.88 -14.17
CA GLN A 67 -14.23 13.73 -14.71
C GLN A 67 -13.52 14.48 -13.59
N SER A 68 -12.29 14.91 -13.86
CA SER A 68 -11.54 15.76 -12.95
C SER A 68 -12.11 17.18 -12.91
N ALA A 69 -12.43 17.69 -11.72
CA ALA A 69 -12.64 19.11 -11.45
C ALA A 69 -11.31 19.84 -11.13
N GLY A 70 -10.20 19.12 -11.18
CA GLY A 70 -8.86 19.60 -10.89
C GLY A 70 -8.21 18.92 -9.69
N VAL A 71 -7.00 19.35 -9.40
CA VAL A 71 -6.22 18.90 -8.23
C VAL A 71 -5.85 20.13 -7.40
N GLU A 72 -6.12 20.10 -6.10
CA GLU A 72 -5.71 21.14 -5.17
C GLU A 72 -4.57 20.60 -4.29
N GLU A 73 -3.36 21.07 -4.57
CA GLU A 73 -2.14 20.70 -3.84
C GLU A 73 -1.22 21.91 -3.72
N TYR A 74 -0.14 21.82 -2.95
CA TYR A 74 0.86 22.87 -2.88
C TYR A 74 2.27 22.36 -3.06
N ASP A 75 3.11 23.17 -3.67
CA ASP A 75 4.56 23.01 -3.69
C ASP A 75 5.19 24.14 -2.86
N LEU A 76 6.08 23.78 -1.95
CA LEU A 76 6.83 24.73 -1.13
C LEU A 76 8.23 25.03 -1.70
N GLY A 77 8.58 24.36 -2.80
CA GLY A 77 9.93 24.36 -3.35
C GLY A 77 10.93 23.61 -2.47
N GLU A 78 12.21 23.72 -2.82
CA GLU A 78 13.29 23.05 -2.10
C GLU A 78 13.51 23.65 -0.71
N ASN A 79 13.70 22.79 0.29
CA ASN A 79 14.09 23.12 1.66
C ASN A 79 13.28 24.23 2.35
N PRO A 80 11.94 24.22 2.37
CA PRO A 80 11.15 25.23 3.05
C PRO A 80 11.39 25.17 4.57
N SER A 81 11.39 26.35 5.23
CA SER A 81 11.50 26.41 6.68
C SER A 81 10.32 25.71 7.38
N GLY A 82 10.57 25.19 8.59
CA GLY A 82 9.50 24.52 9.37
C GLY A 82 8.29 25.43 9.62
N LEU A 83 8.52 26.73 9.86
CA LEU A 83 7.44 27.71 10.03
C LEU A 83 6.63 27.92 8.75
N LYS A 84 7.28 27.95 7.57
CA LYS A 84 6.60 28.04 6.27
C LYS A 84 5.73 26.79 6.04
N ARG A 85 6.26 25.58 6.34
CA ARG A 85 5.52 24.31 6.26
C ARG A 85 4.29 24.33 7.16
N LEU A 86 4.43 24.70 8.43
CA LEU A 86 3.31 24.76 9.38
C LEU A 86 2.25 25.78 8.98
N ARG A 87 2.65 26.98 8.53
CA ARG A 87 1.73 28.02 8.09
C ARG A 87 0.93 27.58 6.86
N GLU A 88 1.58 26.95 5.90
CA GLU A 88 0.90 26.41 4.72
C GLU A 88 -0.05 25.30 5.11
N ARG A 89 0.45 24.23 5.78
CA ARG A 89 -0.34 23.06 6.16
C ARG A 89 -1.53 23.42 7.06
N TRP A 90 -1.36 24.32 8.03
CA TRP A 90 -2.38 24.53 9.05
C TRP A 90 -3.37 25.66 8.76
N PHE A 91 -3.02 26.57 7.88
CA PHE A 91 -3.83 27.77 7.68
C PHE A 91 -4.07 28.11 6.22
N ARG A 92 -3.04 28.29 5.41
CA ARG A 92 -3.19 28.79 4.04
C ARG A 92 -3.86 27.79 3.13
N HIS A 93 -3.33 26.56 3.11
CA HIS A 93 -3.83 25.54 2.23
C HIS A 93 -5.26 25.10 2.59
N PRO A 94 -5.63 24.83 3.85
CA PRO A 94 -7.03 24.55 4.20
C PRO A 94 -8.00 25.66 3.81
N ALA A 95 -7.59 26.94 3.98
CA ALA A 95 -8.42 28.07 3.56
C ALA A 95 -8.58 28.14 2.03
N ARG A 96 -7.51 27.86 1.28
CA ARG A 96 -7.54 27.81 -0.19
C ARG A 96 -8.41 26.66 -0.69
N VAL A 97 -8.27 25.47 -0.14
CA VAL A 97 -9.12 24.30 -0.44
C VAL A 97 -10.60 24.64 -0.21
N ALA A 98 -10.97 25.19 0.96
CA ALA A 98 -12.34 25.54 1.26
C ALA A 98 -12.89 26.61 0.30
N ALA A 99 -12.11 27.64 -0.05
CA ALA A 99 -12.49 28.66 -1.02
C ALA A 99 -12.65 28.08 -2.43
N HIS A 100 -11.78 27.16 -2.83
CA HIS A 100 -11.85 26.49 -4.12
C HIS A 100 -13.12 25.61 -4.24
N ILE A 101 -13.40 24.78 -3.24
CA ILE A 101 -14.62 23.96 -3.19
C ILE A 101 -15.87 24.85 -3.31
N LYS A 102 -15.93 25.96 -2.54
CA LYS A 102 -17.05 26.89 -2.59
C LYS A 102 -17.21 27.51 -3.99
N ARG A 103 -16.12 27.93 -4.64
CA ARG A 103 -16.14 28.49 -5.98
C ARG A 103 -16.67 27.49 -7.01
N LEU A 104 -16.14 26.26 -7.02
CA LEU A 104 -16.57 25.21 -7.93
C LEU A 104 -18.04 24.82 -7.70
N HIS A 105 -18.48 24.73 -6.44
CA HIS A 105 -19.87 24.45 -6.11
C HIS A 105 -20.81 25.54 -6.67
N HIS A 106 -20.50 26.84 -6.48
CA HIS A 106 -21.32 27.93 -7.05
C HIS A 106 -21.36 27.94 -8.58
N ALA A 107 -20.32 27.42 -9.22
CA ALA A 107 -20.27 27.27 -10.68
C ALA A 107 -20.94 25.96 -11.18
N ASN A 108 -21.41 25.09 -10.30
CA ASN A 108 -21.87 23.72 -10.58
C ASN A 108 -20.77 22.89 -11.30
N GLU A 109 -19.51 23.02 -10.85
CA GLU A 109 -18.33 22.39 -11.45
C GLU A 109 -17.72 21.29 -10.56
N VAL A 110 -18.35 20.92 -9.46
CA VAL A 110 -17.92 19.84 -8.57
C VAL A 110 -19.11 19.14 -7.92
N ASP A 111 -19.08 17.82 -7.92
CA ASP A 111 -20.10 16.95 -7.32
C ASP A 111 -19.55 16.20 -6.09
N LEU A 112 -18.22 16.04 -6.01
CA LEU A 112 -17.54 15.33 -4.95
C LEU A 112 -16.15 15.93 -4.69
N VAL A 113 -15.73 15.93 -3.44
CA VAL A 113 -14.34 16.23 -3.04
C VAL A 113 -13.70 14.96 -2.52
N PHE A 114 -12.54 14.60 -3.06
CA PHE A 114 -11.79 13.43 -2.66
C PHE A 114 -10.46 13.83 -2.04
N VAL A 115 -10.28 13.57 -0.75
CA VAL A 115 -9.03 13.79 0.00
C VAL A 115 -8.17 12.54 -0.12
N SER A 116 -6.96 12.69 -0.66
CA SER A 116 -6.11 11.60 -1.11
C SER A 116 -5.65 10.62 -0.03
N ASP A 117 -5.56 11.08 1.21
CA ASP A 117 -5.08 10.25 2.33
C ASP A 117 -5.51 10.83 3.69
N GLN A 118 -5.53 9.98 4.72
CA GLN A 118 -5.91 10.38 6.10
C GLN A 118 -4.97 11.45 6.70
N GLU A 119 -3.72 11.52 6.28
CA GLU A 119 -2.76 12.54 6.73
C GLU A 119 -3.13 13.94 6.19
N GLN A 120 -4.05 14.01 5.23
CA GLN A 120 -4.60 15.24 4.66
C GLN A 120 -6.02 15.53 5.15
N ALA A 121 -6.58 14.75 6.07
CA ALA A 121 -7.94 14.93 6.57
C ALA A 121 -8.20 16.33 7.19
N HIS A 122 -7.13 17.04 7.63
CA HIS A 122 -7.25 18.43 8.07
C HIS A 122 -7.74 19.39 6.98
N LEU A 123 -7.74 18.96 5.70
CA LEU A 123 -8.25 19.72 4.55
C LEU A 123 -9.76 19.58 4.38
N VAL A 124 -10.42 18.64 5.08
CA VAL A 124 -11.88 18.55 5.10
C VAL A 124 -12.45 19.81 5.74
N PRO A 125 -13.25 20.62 5.01
CA PRO A 125 -13.76 21.90 5.53
C PRO A 125 -14.65 21.70 6.76
N SER A 126 -14.80 22.74 7.57
CA SER A 126 -15.75 22.72 8.71
C SER A 126 -17.21 22.66 8.25
N THR A 127 -17.47 23.20 7.08
CA THR A 127 -18.77 23.13 6.38
C THR A 127 -18.50 22.94 4.91
N SER A 128 -19.23 22.01 4.29
CA SER A 128 -19.17 21.79 2.83
C SER A 128 -20.58 21.52 2.33
N GLN A 129 -20.93 22.07 1.19
CA GLN A 129 -22.16 21.78 0.46
C GLN A 129 -21.95 20.65 -0.56
N VAL A 130 -20.69 20.22 -0.73
CA VAL A 130 -20.28 19.12 -1.59
C VAL A 130 -19.80 18.00 -0.68
N PRO A 131 -20.21 16.74 -0.89
CA PRO A 131 -19.70 15.60 -0.12
C PRO A 131 -18.18 15.51 -0.16
N VAL A 132 -17.56 15.22 0.98
CA VAL A 132 -16.11 15.06 1.10
C VAL A 132 -15.81 13.64 1.55
N VAL A 133 -15.03 12.94 0.72
CA VAL A 133 -14.54 11.57 0.97
C VAL A 133 -13.07 11.60 1.32
N VAL A 134 -12.66 10.79 2.28
CA VAL A 134 -11.25 10.60 2.62
C VAL A 134 -10.83 9.19 2.29
N TYR A 135 -9.74 9.02 1.52
CA TYR A 135 -9.10 7.71 1.40
C TYR A 135 -8.26 7.43 2.64
N VAL A 136 -8.54 6.32 3.32
CA VAL A 136 -7.83 5.92 4.54
C VAL A 136 -6.90 4.76 4.20
N HIS A 137 -5.61 5.04 4.10
CA HIS A 137 -4.57 4.05 3.82
C HIS A 137 -4.24 3.19 5.04
N ASP A 138 -4.15 3.86 6.19
CA ASP A 138 -4.00 3.28 7.53
C ASP A 138 -4.39 4.33 8.59
N LEU A 139 -4.42 3.93 9.85
CA LEU A 139 -4.66 4.86 10.96
C LEU A 139 -3.59 4.75 12.06
N PHE A 140 -2.43 4.20 11.74
CA PHE A 140 -1.36 3.92 12.71
C PHE A 140 -0.89 5.15 13.49
N HIS A 141 -0.85 6.32 12.85
CA HIS A 141 -0.44 7.55 13.52
C HIS A 141 -1.49 8.13 14.46
N LEU A 142 -2.78 7.87 14.16
CA LEU A 142 -3.89 8.32 14.99
C LEU A 142 -4.17 7.36 16.15
N PHE A 143 -4.02 6.07 15.89
CA PHE A 143 -4.24 4.99 16.85
C PHE A 143 -3.00 4.08 16.89
N PRO A 144 -1.87 4.60 17.44
CA PRO A 144 -0.65 3.81 17.54
C PRO A 144 -0.86 2.67 18.54
N GLU A 145 -0.26 1.54 18.25
CA GLU A 145 -0.31 0.35 19.08
C GLU A 145 1.09 -0.25 19.31
N ILE A 146 1.21 -1.05 20.34
CA ILE A 146 2.38 -1.89 20.57
C ILE A 146 1.92 -3.34 20.44
N VAL A 147 2.39 -4.00 19.42
CA VAL A 147 2.09 -5.41 19.15
C VAL A 147 3.26 -6.26 19.65
N THR A 148 2.96 -7.25 20.48
CA THR A 148 4.00 -8.20 20.92
C THR A 148 4.07 -9.34 19.92
N LEU A 149 5.21 -9.49 19.25
CA LEU A 149 5.48 -10.55 18.28
C LEU A 149 6.83 -11.21 18.58
N SER A 150 6.85 -12.52 18.74
CA SER A 150 8.07 -13.29 19.09
C SER A 150 8.75 -12.79 20.37
N GLY A 151 7.97 -12.33 21.35
CA GLY A 151 8.48 -11.76 22.60
C GLY A 151 9.06 -10.34 22.45
N GLU A 152 8.96 -9.72 21.28
CA GLU A 152 9.37 -8.34 21.02
C GLU A 152 8.18 -7.40 20.97
N SER A 153 8.36 -6.22 21.53
CA SER A 153 7.41 -5.12 21.39
C SER A 153 7.67 -4.39 20.09
N VAL A 154 6.76 -4.50 19.14
CA VAL A 154 6.80 -3.82 17.85
C VAL A 154 5.91 -2.58 17.92
N GLU A 155 6.51 -1.41 17.83
CA GLU A 155 5.76 -0.16 17.74
C GLU A 155 5.15 -0.01 16.34
N VAL A 156 3.84 0.20 16.27
CA VAL A 156 3.11 0.51 15.05
C VAL A 156 2.57 1.92 15.18
N GLY A 157 2.98 2.81 14.26
CA GLY A 157 2.67 4.22 14.35
C GLY A 157 3.64 5.00 15.24
N GLU A 158 3.18 6.13 15.79
CA GLU A 158 3.97 7.04 16.61
C GLU A 158 3.39 7.15 18.03
N PRO A 159 3.73 6.25 18.97
CA PRO A 159 3.12 6.22 20.31
C PRO A 159 3.40 7.46 21.15
N ARG A 160 4.49 8.18 20.86
CA ARG A 160 4.95 9.36 21.62
C ARG A 160 5.14 10.57 20.72
N PRO A 161 4.10 11.09 20.06
CA PRO A 161 4.23 12.23 19.18
C PRO A 161 4.63 13.50 19.94
N GLY A 162 5.51 14.31 19.36
CA GLY A 162 5.90 15.62 19.87
C GLY A 162 4.71 16.60 19.89
N PHE A 163 4.86 17.75 20.57
CA PHE A 163 3.77 18.71 20.76
C PHE A 163 3.14 19.19 19.44
N ILE A 164 3.95 19.50 18.43
CA ILE A 164 3.47 19.93 17.11
C ILE A 164 2.68 18.80 16.44
N ARG A 165 3.21 17.58 16.47
CA ARG A 165 2.56 16.40 15.88
C ARG A 165 1.23 16.10 16.59
N ARG A 166 1.19 16.15 17.92
CA ARG A 166 -0.08 16.00 18.68
C ARG A 166 -1.16 17.00 18.26
N ARG A 167 -0.74 18.26 17.99
CA ARG A 167 -1.67 19.27 17.50
C ARG A 167 -2.13 19.01 16.08
N ASP A 168 -1.24 18.50 15.23
CA ASP A 168 -1.57 18.07 13.86
C ASP A 168 -2.55 16.89 13.88
N LEU A 169 -2.26 15.83 14.64
CA LEU A 169 -3.14 14.66 14.79
C LEU A 169 -4.55 15.02 15.24
N ARG A 170 -4.70 16.00 16.17
CA ARG A 170 -6.04 16.50 16.55
C ARG A 170 -6.77 17.18 15.40
N ARG A 171 -6.06 17.79 14.45
CA ARG A 171 -6.67 18.39 13.25
C ARG A 171 -7.09 17.32 12.26
N LEU A 172 -6.27 16.28 12.09
CA LEU A 172 -6.61 15.12 11.28
C LEU A 172 -7.86 14.44 11.82
N MET A 173 -7.90 14.16 13.12
CA MET A 173 -9.07 13.57 13.78
C MET A 173 -10.34 14.38 13.53
N LYS A 174 -10.29 15.72 13.73
CA LYS A 174 -11.42 16.59 13.45
C LYS A 174 -11.83 16.60 11.98
N GLY A 175 -10.88 16.42 11.08
CA GLY A 175 -11.14 16.30 9.65
C GLY A 175 -11.86 15.00 9.31
N LEU A 176 -11.36 13.87 9.83
CA LEU A 176 -12.00 12.56 9.66
C LEU A 176 -13.44 12.56 10.20
N GLN A 177 -13.67 13.14 11.37
CA GLN A 177 -15.01 13.27 11.96
C GLN A 177 -15.99 14.10 11.11
N ARG A 178 -15.51 14.90 10.15
CA ARG A 178 -16.33 15.72 9.26
C ARG A 178 -16.49 15.12 7.86
N ALA A 179 -15.73 14.08 7.54
CA ALA A 179 -15.85 13.42 6.26
C ALA A 179 -17.24 12.77 6.10
N ASN A 180 -17.80 12.84 4.89
CA ASN A 180 -19.09 12.22 4.57
C ASN A 180 -18.97 10.72 4.38
N ALA A 181 -17.80 10.25 3.95
CA ALA A 181 -17.50 8.82 3.81
C ALA A 181 -15.99 8.56 3.82
N PHE A 182 -15.63 7.31 4.07
CA PHE A 182 -14.28 6.79 3.89
C PHE A 182 -14.23 5.78 2.76
N ILE A 183 -13.08 5.73 2.11
CA ILE A 183 -12.68 4.61 1.27
C ILE A 183 -11.40 4.03 1.88
N CYS A 184 -11.27 2.71 1.94
CA CYS A 184 -10.07 2.04 2.43
C CYS A 184 -9.76 0.80 1.58
N SER A 185 -8.50 0.33 1.64
CA SER A 185 -8.03 -0.73 0.75
C SER A 185 -8.22 -2.15 1.28
N THR A 186 -8.33 -2.34 2.60
CA THR A 186 -8.38 -3.67 3.23
C THR A 186 -9.44 -3.74 4.33
N SER A 187 -9.88 -4.95 4.65
CA SER A 187 -10.79 -5.20 5.77
C SER A 187 -10.14 -4.85 7.11
N ALA A 188 -8.81 -5.00 7.21
CA ALA A 188 -8.06 -4.61 8.40
C ALA A 188 -8.20 -3.11 8.69
N VAL A 189 -8.01 -2.25 7.67
CA VAL A 189 -8.20 -0.78 7.81
C VAL A 189 -9.67 -0.45 8.03
N ALA A 190 -10.58 -1.15 7.32
CA ALA A 190 -12.01 -0.98 7.47
C ALA A 190 -12.49 -1.22 8.91
N GLU A 191 -11.95 -2.24 9.58
CA GLU A 191 -12.31 -2.56 10.96
C GLU A 191 -11.90 -1.45 11.92
N VAL A 192 -10.66 -0.92 11.78
CA VAL A 192 -10.20 0.23 12.58
C VAL A 192 -11.07 1.47 12.32
N CYS A 193 -11.48 1.70 11.06
CA CYS A 193 -12.39 2.80 10.73
C CYS A 193 -13.76 2.61 11.42
N ARG A 194 -14.36 1.44 11.36
CA ARG A 194 -15.67 1.15 12.02
C ARG A 194 -15.59 1.32 13.53
N GLN A 195 -14.48 0.88 14.14
CA GLN A 195 -14.27 1.00 15.58
C GLN A 195 -14.25 2.46 16.03
N HIS A 196 -13.59 3.34 15.28
CA HIS A 196 -13.34 4.72 15.69
C HIS A 196 -14.30 5.76 15.09
N PHE A 197 -14.98 5.39 13.98
CA PHE A 197 -15.90 6.24 13.24
C PHE A 197 -17.16 5.46 12.81
N PRO A 198 -17.94 4.90 13.78
CA PRO A 198 -19.03 3.96 13.49
C PRO A 198 -20.15 4.56 12.64
N ASP A 199 -20.34 5.87 12.69
CA ASP A 199 -21.41 6.57 11.97
C ASP A 199 -21.00 7.04 10.56
N THR A 200 -19.72 6.87 10.18
CA THR A 200 -19.22 7.31 8.87
C THR A 200 -19.35 6.18 7.85
N PRO A 201 -20.09 6.37 6.74
CA PRO A 201 -20.16 5.41 5.65
C PRO A 201 -18.76 5.00 5.17
N LEU A 202 -18.55 3.70 4.93
CA LEU A 202 -17.26 3.13 4.60
C LEU A 202 -17.36 2.20 3.40
N TYR A 203 -16.49 2.42 2.41
CA TYR A 203 -16.37 1.61 1.21
C TYR A 203 -14.99 0.94 1.20
N GLN A 204 -14.96 -0.37 1.06
CA GLN A 204 -13.70 -1.11 0.95
C GLN A 204 -13.40 -1.34 -0.53
N ILE A 205 -12.36 -0.68 -1.04
CA ILE A 205 -11.93 -0.73 -2.43
C ILE A 205 -10.42 -0.97 -2.43
N PRO A 206 -9.97 -2.22 -2.61
CA PRO A 206 -8.55 -2.54 -2.70
C PRO A 206 -7.89 -1.82 -3.88
N TYR A 207 -6.64 -1.40 -3.73
CA TYR A 207 -5.89 -0.72 -4.79
C TYR A 207 -5.82 -1.53 -6.08
N ALA A 208 -5.69 -0.80 -7.18
CA ALA A 208 -5.40 -1.39 -8.47
C ALA A 208 -3.95 -1.88 -8.55
N ILE A 209 -3.77 -3.03 -9.17
CA ILE A 209 -2.47 -3.56 -9.58
C ILE A 209 -2.57 -3.89 -11.06
N ASP A 210 -1.84 -3.14 -11.87
CA ASP A 210 -1.66 -3.44 -13.28
C ASP A 210 -0.60 -4.54 -13.40
N VAL A 211 -1.05 -5.79 -13.56
CA VAL A 211 -0.17 -6.95 -13.66
C VAL A 211 0.81 -6.81 -14.83
N GLU A 212 0.40 -6.23 -15.96
CA GLU A 212 1.26 -6.07 -17.13
C GLU A 212 2.47 -5.17 -16.85
N ARG A 213 2.31 -4.18 -15.98
CA ARG A 213 3.41 -3.29 -15.55
C ARG A 213 4.53 -4.03 -14.78
N TYR A 214 4.17 -5.12 -14.09
CA TYR A 214 5.11 -5.89 -13.26
C TYR A 214 5.55 -7.20 -13.90
N ALA A 215 4.75 -7.74 -14.81
CA ALA A 215 5.06 -8.98 -15.51
C ALA A 215 6.44 -8.93 -16.18
N PRO A 216 7.22 -10.01 -16.10
CA PRO A 216 8.50 -10.04 -16.77
C PRO A 216 8.32 -9.96 -18.29
N PRO A 217 9.11 -9.14 -19.00
CA PRO A 217 9.09 -9.09 -20.46
C PRO A 217 9.57 -10.42 -21.04
N ALA A 218 9.16 -10.72 -22.28
CA ALA A 218 9.55 -11.96 -22.97
C ALA A 218 11.08 -12.18 -23.04
N ALA A 219 11.87 -11.10 -23.12
CA ALA A 219 13.30 -11.11 -22.97
C ALA A 219 13.65 -10.30 -21.70
N LEU A 220 14.01 -10.99 -20.65
CA LEU A 220 14.44 -10.34 -19.40
C LEU A 220 15.63 -9.41 -19.65
N PRO A 221 15.62 -8.18 -19.12
CA PRO A 221 16.80 -7.34 -19.11
C PRO A 221 17.93 -8.00 -18.32
N ALA A 222 19.17 -7.53 -18.53
CA ALA A 222 20.30 -7.98 -17.70
C ALA A 222 20.01 -7.76 -16.21
N ALA A 223 20.39 -8.71 -15.39
CA ALA A 223 20.27 -8.57 -13.95
C ALA A 223 21.05 -7.33 -13.46
N PRO A 224 20.56 -6.62 -12.43
CA PRO A 224 21.38 -5.63 -11.75
C PRO A 224 22.74 -6.18 -11.35
N GLU A 225 23.80 -5.37 -11.45
CA GLU A 225 25.19 -5.80 -11.17
C GLU A 225 25.31 -6.51 -9.80
N ALA A 226 24.56 -6.06 -8.81
CA ALA A 226 24.54 -6.68 -7.48
C ALA A 226 24.00 -8.13 -7.45
N LEU A 227 23.34 -8.58 -8.52
CA LEU A 227 22.80 -9.93 -8.67
C LEU A 227 23.63 -10.83 -9.56
N ASN A 228 24.82 -10.38 -10.01
CA ASN A 228 25.67 -11.16 -10.94
C ASN A 228 26.43 -12.32 -10.26
N SER A 229 26.44 -12.37 -8.92
CA SER A 229 27.06 -13.50 -8.19
C SER A 229 26.15 -14.75 -8.28
N PRO A 230 26.72 -15.96 -8.34
CA PRO A 230 25.96 -17.21 -8.30
C PRO A 230 25.46 -17.47 -6.86
N ALA A 231 24.39 -16.78 -6.46
CA ALA A 231 23.82 -16.83 -5.13
C ALA A 231 22.29 -16.92 -5.17
N CYS A 232 21.68 -17.39 -4.09
CA CYS A 232 20.24 -17.33 -3.86
C CYS A 232 19.89 -15.89 -3.40
N HIS A 233 19.54 -15.04 -4.35
CA HIS A 233 19.21 -13.64 -4.09
C HIS A 233 17.77 -13.51 -3.57
N LEU A 234 17.62 -12.88 -2.40
CA LEU A 234 16.33 -12.59 -1.77
C LEU A 234 16.10 -11.08 -1.74
N LEU A 235 14.85 -10.66 -1.87
CA LEU A 235 14.46 -9.25 -1.92
C LEU A 235 13.77 -8.83 -0.63
N VAL A 236 14.06 -7.63 -0.15
CA VAL A 236 13.33 -6.93 0.91
C VAL A 236 12.99 -5.53 0.41
N VAL A 237 11.72 -5.14 0.46
CA VAL A 237 11.25 -3.81 0.02
C VAL A 237 10.56 -3.09 1.16
N GLY A 238 11.04 -1.90 1.51
CA GLY A 238 10.48 -1.02 2.52
C GLY A 238 11.52 -0.35 3.40
N SER A 239 11.11 0.69 4.13
CA SER A 239 11.98 1.39 5.09
C SER A 239 12.27 0.53 6.32
N HIS A 240 13.33 0.89 7.06
CA HIS A 240 13.65 0.27 8.35
C HIS A 240 12.74 0.82 9.47
N ASP A 241 11.42 0.76 9.26
CA ASP A 241 10.41 1.05 10.27
C ASP A 241 10.24 -0.18 11.20
N PRO A 242 10.05 -0.02 12.53
CA PRO A 242 9.91 -1.14 13.46
C PRO A 242 8.83 -2.15 13.04
N ARG A 243 7.71 -1.69 12.49
CA ARG A 243 6.63 -2.56 12.02
C ARG A 243 7.05 -3.48 10.86
N LYS A 244 8.08 -3.13 10.09
CA LYS A 244 8.65 -3.96 9.01
C LYS A 244 9.52 -5.11 9.54
N ARG A 245 9.87 -5.09 10.81
CA ARG A 245 10.53 -6.18 11.54
C ARG A 245 11.83 -6.69 10.90
N LEU A 246 12.65 -5.79 10.36
CA LEU A 246 13.93 -6.21 9.77
C LEU A 246 14.87 -6.87 10.81
N ALA A 247 14.82 -6.45 12.10
CA ALA A 247 15.57 -7.10 13.16
C ALA A 247 15.15 -8.57 13.38
N PHE A 248 13.85 -8.87 13.29
CA PHE A 248 13.36 -10.26 13.31
C PHE A 248 13.92 -11.05 12.12
N LEU A 249 13.87 -10.47 10.92
CA LEU A 249 14.40 -11.10 9.71
C LEU A 249 15.90 -11.42 9.84
N MET A 250 16.70 -10.49 10.41
CA MET A 250 18.12 -10.74 10.66
C MET A 250 18.36 -11.96 11.55
N ARG A 251 17.54 -12.13 12.61
CA ARG A 251 17.63 -13.32 13.48
C ARG A 251 17.21 -14.60 12.76
N VAL A 252 16.18 -14.57 11.92
CA VAL A 252 15.79 -15.69 11.07
C VAL A 252 16.96 -16.09 10.16
N LEU A 253 17.53 -15.12 9.43
CA LEU A 253 18.63 -15.36 8.49
C LEU A 253 19.90 -15.87 9.20
N SER A 254 20.17 -15.42 10.43
CA SER A 254 21.31 -15.91 11.22
C SER A 254 21.15 -17.35 11.73
N LYS A 255 19.94 -17.92 11.65
CA LYS A 255 19.65 -19.31 12.01
C LYS A 255 19.66 -20.27 10.82
N LEU A 256 19.88 -19.78 9.61
CA LEU A 256 19.98 -20.65 8.44
C LEU A 256 21.11 -21.67 8.60
N PRO A 257 20.92 -22.93 8.15
CA PRO A 257 22.00 -23.89 8.06
C PRO A 257 23.18 -23.32 7.27
N GLU A 258 24.40 -23.58 7.71
CA GLU A 258 25.66 -23.05 7.08
C GLU A 258 25.65 -23.27 5.56
N ALA A 259 25.23 -24.49 5.12
CA ALA A 259 25.15 -24.84 3.69
C ALA A 259 24.18 -23.94 2.89
N VAL A 260 23.17 -23.33 3.52
CA VAL A 260 22.22 -22.40 2.92
C VAL A 260 22.71 -20.95 3.08
N ALA A 261 23.17 -20.60 4.29
CA ALA A 261 23.58 -19.24 4.62
C ALA A 261 24.70 -18.70 3.72
N LYS A 262 25.63 -19.56 3.30
CA LYS A 262 26.76 -19.20 2.40
C LYS A 262 26.29 -18.78 1.00
N ASP A 263 25.15 -19.29 0.55
CA ASP A 263 24.61 -19.04 -0.79
C ASP A 263 23.56 -17.92 -0.79
N VAL A 264 22.96 -17.58 0.36
CA VAL A 264 21.90 -16.57 0.47
C VAL A 264 22.47 -15.16 0.52
N GLN A 265 21.96 -14.27 -0.33
CA GLN A 265 22.26 -12.84 -0.32
C GLN A 265 20.93 -12.04 -0.33
N VAL A 266 20.82 -11.07 0.56
CA VAL A 266 19.59 -10.26 0.71
C VAL A 266 19.82 -8.86 0.16
N HIS A 267 18.93 -8.40 -0.72
CA HIS A 267 18.92 -7.07 -1.30
C HIS A 267 17.79 -6.24 -0.70
N HIS A 268 18.18 -5.19 0.03
CA HIS A 268 17.24 -4.29 0.70
C HIS A 268 17.04 -3.02 -0.12
N ILE A 269 15.82 -2.81 -0.59
CA ILE A 269 15.39 -1.61 -1.28
C ILE A 269 14.49 -0.81 -0.32
N GLY A 270 15.06 0.24 0.25
CA GLY A 270 14.41 1.07 1.26
C GLY A 270 15.38 1.90 2.07
N GLY A 271 14.85 2.68 3.02
CA GLY A 271 15.66 3.46 3.95
C GLY A 271 16.35 2.56 4.99
N ASP A 272 17.66 2.69 5.11
CA ASP A 272 18.49 1.90 6.04
C ASP A 272 18.36 2.37 7.50
N ILE A 273 17.99 3.64 7.71
CA ILE A 273 17.88 4.27 9.04
C ILE A 273 16.50 4.04 9.64
N CYS A 274 16.45 3.59 10.89
CA CYS A 274 15.22 3.47 11.64
C CYS A 274 14.71 4.86 12.07
N PRO A 275 13.49 5.28 11.69
CA PRO A 275 12.96 6.59 12.05
C PRO A 275 12.71 6.75 13.56
N HIS A 276 12.60 5.64 14.30
CA HIS A 276 12.42 5.61 15.75
C HIS A 276 13.75 5.55 16.53
N GLY A 277 14.87 5.61 15.83
CA GLY A 277 16.20 5.44 16.41
C GLY A 277 16.66 3.98 16.43
N GLY A 278 17.90 3.76 16.84
CA GLY A 278 18.53 2.46 16.83
C GLY A 278 19.55 2.29 15.69
N PRO A 279 20.16 1.11 15.56
CA PRO A 279 21.17 0.86 14.54
C PRO A 279 20.53 0.78 13.14
N PRO A 280 21.25 1.19 12.07
CA PRO A 280 20.84 0.93 10.70
C PRO A 280 20.63 -0.56 10.43
N ALA A 281 19.76 -0.89 9.46
CA ALA A 281 19.51 -2.28 9.05
C ALA A 281 20.80 -2.99 8.61
N SER A 282 21.66 -2.30 7.85
CA SER A 282 22.97 -2.81 7.45
C SER A 282 23.90 -3.14 8.63
N SER A 283 23.84 -2.35 9.70
CA SER A 283 24.60 -2.62 10.93
C SER A 283 24.06 -3.84 11.68
N LEU A 284 22.74 -4.00 11.74
CA LEU A 284 22.11 -5.21 12.30
C LEU A 284 22.50 -6.46 11.51
N ALA A 285 22.44 -6.39 10.19
CA ALA A 285 22.85 -7.50 9.32
C ALA A 285 24.29 -7.93 9.60
N LYS A 286 25.21 -6.95 9.71
CA LYS A 286 26.62 -7.23 10.06
C LYS A 286 26.75 -7.89 11.43
N GLN A 287 25.99 -7.45 12.44
CA GLN A 287 26.00 -8.06 13.78
C GLN A 287 25.54 -9.52 13.77
N HIS A 288 24.61 -9.86 12.88
CA HIS A 288 24.07 -11.20 12.71
C HIS A 288 24.79 -12.06 11.67
N GLY A 289 25.85 -11.55 11.03
CA GLY A 289 26.60 -12.27 10.00
C GLY A 289 25.82 -12.53 8.72
N VAL A 290 24.81 -11.71 8.42
CA VAL A 290 23.94 -11.83 7.24
C VAL A 290 24.55 -11.09 6.04
N ALA A 291 24.63 -11.74 4.88
CA ALA A 291 25.00 -11.11 3.62
C ALA A 291 23.86 -10.19 3.14
N TRP A 292 24.03 -8.89 3.38
CA TRP A 292 23.00 -7.85 3.20
C TRP A 292 23.53 -6.71 2.34
N HIS A 293 22.79 -6.40 1.27
CA HIS A 293 23.10 -5.34 0.32
C HIS A 293 22.04 -4.26 0.38
N THR A 294 22.40 -3.08 0.88
CA THR A 294 21.51 -1.91 0.87
C THR A 294 21.58 -1.25 -0.51
N VAL A 295 20.50 -1.32 -1.26
CA VAL A 295 20.38 -0.70 -2.59
C VAL A 295 19.98 0.78 -2.49
N GLY A 296 19.23 1.13 -1.44
CA GLY A 296 18.72 2.49 -1.21
C GLY A 296 17.24 2.64 -1.55
N SER A 297 16.73 3.87 -1.40
CA SER A 297 15.30 4.17 -1.56
C SER A 297 14.94 4.94 -2.84
N ASN A 298 15.94 5.51 -3.54
CA ASN A 298 15.74 6.34 -4.73
C ASN A 298 16.14 5.56 -5.98
N ILE A 299 15.42 4.50 -6.29
CA ILE A 299 15.59 3.71 -7.51
C ILE A 299 14.34 3.86 -8.39
N SER A 300 14.51 3.68 -9.69
CA SER A 300 13.36 3.69 -10.61
C SER A 300 12.53 2.41 -10.51
N ASP A 301 11.29 2.47 -10.99
CA ASP A 301 10.40 1.30 -11.05
C ASP A 301 11.00 0.18 -11.91
N GLU A 302 11.72 0.52 -12.99
CA GLU A 302 12.39 -0.45 -13.87
C GLU A 302 13.47 -1.23 -13.11
N VAL A 303 14.26 -0.52 -12.30
CA VAL A 303 15.30 -1.15 -11.47
C VAL A 303 14.65 -2.03 -10.40
N LEU A 304 13.59 -1.56 -9.73
CA LEU A 304 12.88 -2.35 -8.73
C LEU A 304 12.24 -3.61 -9.35
N ASN A 305 11.65 -3.49 -10.55
CA ASN A 305 11.11 -4.64 -11.27
C ASN A 305 12.21 -5.64 -11.68
N ALA A 306 13.40 -5.15 -12.09
CA ALA A 306 14.52 -6.04 -12.36
C ALA A 306 14.91 -6.87 -11.11
N TYR A 307 14.92 -6.28 -9.91
CA TYR A 307 15.11 -7.06 -8.69
C TYR A 307 13.98 -8.09 -8.46
N ARG A 308 12.71 -7.75 -8.72
CA ARG A 308 11.59 -8.71 -8.61
C ARG A 308 11.74 -9.88 -9.58
N TRP A 309 12.18 -9.63 -10.79
CA TRP A 309 12.36 -10.68 -11.82
C TRP A 309 13.53 -11.61 -11.55
N HIS A 310 14.58 -11.09 -10.93
CA HIS A 310 15.84 -11.83 -10.76
C HIS A 310 16.06 -12.39 -9.34
N CYS A 311 15.40 -11.86 -8.31
CA CYS A 311 15.45 -12.43 -6.96
C CYS A 311 14.49 -13.61 -6.82
N GLU A 312 14.84 -14.58 -5.98
CA GLU A 312 14.10 -15.84 -5.80
C GLU A 312 12.76 -15.63 -5.08
N ALA A 313 12.75 -14.77 -4.06
CA ALA A 313 11.55 -14.45 -3.29
C ALA A 313 11.62 -13.06 -2.66
N LEU A 314 10.46 -12.48 -2.40
CA LEU A 314 10.30 -11.34 -1.50
C LEU A 314 10.19 -11.84 -0.06
N LEU A 315 10.95 -11.25 0.87
CA LEU A 315 10.81 -11.43 2.31
C LEU A 315 10.04 -10.25 2.91
N PHE A 316 8.86 -10.49 3.46
CA PHE A 316 7.96 -9.45 3.96
C PHE A 316 7.46 -9.76 5.38
N PRO A 317 8.33 -9.67 6.42
CA PRO A 317 8.00 -10.05 7.80
C PRO A 317 7.18 -8.99 8.55
N SER A 318 6.58 -8.04 7.85
CA SER A 318 5.88 -6.90 8.46
C SER A 318 4.84 -7.33 9.47
N GLY A 319 4.79 -6.63 10.62
CA GLY A 319 3.80 -6.87 11.68
C GLY A 319 2.49 -6.14 11.48
N ALA A 320 2.47 -5.09 10.64
CA ALA A 320 1.27 -4.30 10.33
C ALA A 320 1.43 -3.54 9.01
N GLU A 321 0.39 -3.57 8.19
CA GLU A 321 0.28 -2.83 6.93
C GLU A 321 -1.14 -2.28 6.74
N GLY A 322 -1.24 -1.18 5.99
CA GLY A 322 -2.53 -0.72 5.48
C GLY A 322 -2.98 -1.52 4.26
N PHE A 323 -2.04 -1.88 3.38
CA PHE A 323 -2.27 -2.72 2.21
C PHE A 323 -1.15 -3.74 2.03
N GLY A 324 0.06 -3.33 1.69
CA GLY A 324 1.17 -4.23 1.45
C GLY A 324 1.55 -4.32 -0.03
N TYR A 325 1.67 -3.18 -0.70
CA TYR A 325 2.06 -3.10 -2.12
C TYR A 325 3.21 -4.03 -2.52
N PRO A 326 4.33 -4.14 -1.74
CA PRO A 326 5.43 -5.00 -2.15
C PRO A 326 5.03 -6.46 -2.39
N THR A 327 4.03 -6.98 -1.66
CA THR A 327 3.57 -8.37 -1.82
C THR A 327 2.84 -8.57 -3.13
N VAL A 328 1.87 -7.69 -3.43
CA VAL A 328 1.06 -7.80 -4.67
C VAL A 328 1.86 -7.46 -5.92
N GLU A 329 2.79 -6.50 -5.84
CA GLU A 329 3.70 -6.16 -6.93
C GLU A 329 4.68 -7.31 -7.24
N SER A 330 5.19 -7.99 -6.21
CA SER A 330 6.04 -9.17 -6.38
C SER A 330 5.27 -10.34 -6.98
N MET A 331 4.04 -10.60 -6.53
CA MET A 331 3.18 -11.63 -7.12
C MET A 331 2.79 -11.29 -8.57
N ALA A 332 2.53 -10.02 -8.89
CA ALA A 332 2.30 -9.56 -10.26
C ALA A 332 3.53 -9.76 -11.17
N ALA A 333 4.75 -9.75 -10.59
CA ALA A 333 5.99 -10.13 -11.27
C ALA A 333 6.23 -11.66 -11.28
N GLY A 334 5.27 -12.45 -10.83
CA GLY A 334 5.42 -13.90 -10.66
C GLY A 334 6.50 -14.29 -9.66
N GLN A 335 6.83 -13.42 -8.69
CA GLN A 335 7.85 -13.67 -7.67
C GLN A 335 7.20 -14.26 -6.40
N PRO A 336 7.69 -15.39 -5.86
CA PRO A 336 7.29 -15.92 -4.57
C PRO A 336 7.39 -14.88 -3.45
N VAL A 337 6.44 -14.94 -2.51
CA VAL A 337 6.35 -14.00 -1.39
C VAL A 337 6.30 -14.77 -0.07
N LEU A 338 7.26 -14.52 0.80
CA LEU A 338 7.26 -14.98 2.18
C LEU A 338 6.76 -13.83 3.06
N ALA A 339 5.45 -13.80 3.34
CA ALA A 339 4.79 -12.77 4.13
C ALA A 339 4.34 -13.30 5.49
N SER A 340 4.34 -12.42 6.52
CA SER A 340 3.79 -12.78 7.83
C SER A 340 2.28 -12.94 7.78
N ASP A 341 1.75 -13.89 8.57
CA ASP A 341 0.33 -14.07 8.85
C ASP A 341 -0.19 -12.91 9.69
N ARG A 342 -0.55 -11.82 9.02
CA ARG A 342 -1.07 -10.60 9.63
C ARG A 342 -2.23 -10.03 8.83
N PRO A 343 -3.14 -9.29 9.48
CA PRO A 343 -4.18 -8.55 8.78
C PRO A 343 -3.61 -7.70 7.64
N ALA A 344 -4.34 -7.48 6.59
CA ALA A 344 -3.98 -6.96 5.28
C ALA A 344 -3.18 -7.96 4.42
N HIS A 345 -2.14 -8.63 4.93
CA HIS A 345 -1.41 -9.64 4.16
C HIS A 345 -2.31 -10.81 3.79
N ASN A 346 -3.10 -11.32 4.75
CA ASN A 346 -3.98 -12.47 4.58
C ASN A 346 -5.10 -12.27 3.54
N GLU A 347 -5.37 -11.02 3.20
CA GLU A 347 -6.34 -10.66 2.17
C GLU A 347 -5.74 -10.68 0.76
N LEU A 348 -4.40 -10.57 0.67
CA LEU A 348 -3.68 -10.31 -0.57
C LEU A 348 -2.87 -11.50 -1.08
N VAL A 349 -2.31 -12.31 -0.17
CA VAL A 349 -1.50 -13.47 -0.58
C VAL A 349 -2.35 -14.74 -0.65
N PRO A 350 -1.93 -15.76 -1.41
CA PRO A 350 -2.68 -17.01 -1.52
C PRO A 350 -2.98 -17.64 -0.16
N PRO A 351 -4.19 -18.15 0.08
CA PRO A 351 -4.54 -18.78 1.36
C PRO A 351 -3.60 -19.93 1.73
N GLY A 352 -3.16 -19.93 3.01
CA GLY A 352 -2.25 -20.95 3.54
C GLY A 352 -0.77 -20.71 3.26
N THR A 353 -0.40 -19.62 2.57
CA THR A 353 1.00 -19.25 2.33
C THR A 353 1.59 -18.28 3.38
N PRO A 354 0.79 -17.46 4.12
CA PRO A 354 1.35 -16.61 5.15
C PRO A 354 2.06 -17.40 6.24
N LEU A 355 3.22 -16.89 6.67
CA LEU A 355 4.04 -17.52 7.69
C LEU A 355 3.71 -16.99 9.08
N PRO A 356 3.64 -17.85 10.12
CA PRO A 356 3.42 -17.40 11.48
C PRO A 356 4.43 -16.31 11.88
N PRO A 357 3.99 -15.13 12.34
CA PRO A 357 4.89 -14.01 12.58
C PRO A 357 5.85 -14.22 13.76
N GLU A 358 5.57 -15.22 14.61
CA GLU A 358 6.32 -15.53 15.83
C GLU A 358 7.22 -16.76 15.67
N ASP A 359 7.01 -17.58 14.65
CA ASP A 359 7.72 -18.82 14.44
C ASP A 359 8.94 -18.63 13.52
N MET A 360 10.11 -18.39 14.12
CA MET A 360 11.35 -18.24 13.36
C MET A 360 11.71 -19.50 12.57
N ASP A 361 11.37 -20.69 13.08
CA ASP A 361 11.73 -21.95 12.41
C ASP A 361 10.88 -22.16 11.15
N ALA A 362 9.60 -21.72 11.16
CA ALA A 362 8.78 -21.69 9.95
C ALA A 362 9.38 -20.78 8.87
N TRP A 363 9.91 -19.61 9.25
CA TRP A 363 10.58 -18.70 8.32
C TRP A 363 11.91 -19.28 7.80
N VAL A 364 12.72 -19.91 8.68
CA VAL A 364 13.95 -20.60 8.29
C VAL A 364 13.63 -21.70 7.26
N ASN A 365 12.64 -22.56 7.54
CA ASN A 365 12.24 -23.63 6.65
C ASN A 365 11.77 -23.12 5.29
N ALA A 366 10.95 -22.06 5.26
CA ALA A 366 10.51 -21.45 4.00
C ALA A 366 11.67 -20.90 3.16
N ILE A 367 12.67 -20.27 3.79
CA ILE A 367 13.88 -19.81 3.08
C ILE A 367 14.71 -21.00 2.59
N VAL A 368 14.82 -22.08 3.35
CA VAL A 368 15.51 -23.32 2.93
C VAL A 368 14.82 -23.94 1.70
N GLU A 369 13.50 -23.93 1.63
CA GLU A 369 12.73 -24.39 0.45
C GLU A 369 13.00 -23.52 -0.78
N VAL A 370 13.04 -22.19 -0.62
CA VAL A 370 13.43 -21.27 -1.71
C VAL A 370 14.86 -21.56 -2.19
N HIS A 371 15.80 -21.74 -1.25
CA HIS A 371 17.17 -22.11 -1.59
C HIS A 371 17.26 -23.47 -2.30
N ALA A 372 16.50 -24.47 -1.86
CA ALA A 372 16.47 -25.79 -2.50
C ALA A 372 15.96 -25.70 -3.95
N THR A 373 14.95 -24.88 -4.19
CA THR A 373 14.42 -24.61 -5.53
C THR A 373 15.44 -23.92 -6.42
N TRP A 374 16.11 -22.89 -5.89
CA TRP A 374 17.22 -22.21 -6.58
C TRP A 374 18.37 -23.17 -6.92
N SER A 375 18.84 -23.94 -5.95
CA SER A 375 19.93 -24.91 -6.11
C SER A 375 19.59 -25.99 -7.16
N GLY A 376 18.34 -26.46 -7.18
CA GLY A 376 17.84 -27.46 -8.14
C GLY A 376 17.89 -26.97 -9.61
N ARG A 377 17.91 -25.67 -9.85
CA ARG A 377 18.04 -25.08 -11.20
C ARG A 377 19.50 -24.96 -11.69
N ASN A 378 20.47 -25.35 -10.89
CA ASN A 378 21.90 -25.27 -11.25
C ASN A 378 22.34 -23.88 -11.74
N GLY A 379 21.85 -22.81 -11.10
CA GLY A 379 22.14 -21.42 -11.45
C GLY A 379 21.34 -20.85 -12.62
N GLY A 380 20.37 -21.61 -13.14
CA GLY A 380 19.43 -21.11 -14.14
C GLY A 380 18.51 -20.02 -13.55
N PRO A 381 17.98 -19.09 -14.39
CA PRO A 381 17.13 -18.02 -13.93
C PRO A 381 15.80 -18.58 -13.37
N ARG A 382 15.22 -17.84 -12.42
CA ARG A 382 13.86 -18.10 -11.95
C ARG A 382 12.86 -17.89 -13.09
N GLN A 383 11.89 -18.75 -13.19
CA GLN A 383 10.72 -18.52 -14.03
C GLN A 383 9.62 -17.85 -13.23
N ALA A 384 8.87 -16.93 -13.86
CA ALA A 384 7.72 -16.32 -13.24
C ALA A 384 6.63 -17.36 -12.96
N GLU A 385 6.06 -17.31 -11.78
CA GLU A 385 4.94 -18.18 -11.39
C GLU A 385 3.61 -17.60 -11.86
N GLN A 386 3.05 -18.16 -12.93
CA GLN A 386 1.79 -17.71 -13.50
C GLN A 386 0.65 -17.73 -12.46
N ALA A 387 0.61 -18.72 -11.59
CA ALA A 387 -0.40 -18.83 -10.54
C ALA A 387 -0.42 -17.62 -9.58
N LEU A 388 0.72 -16.99 -9.32
CA LEU A 388 0.79 -15.77 -8.51
C LEU A 388 0.25 -14.55 -9.27
N MET A 389 0.60 -14.44 -10.56
CA MET A 389 0.08 -13.38 -11.43
C MET A 389 -1.43 -13.48 -11.58
N ASP A 390 -1.95 -14.69 -11.79
CA ASP A 390 -3.40 -14.96 -11.87
C ASP A 390 -4.08 -14.66 -10.54
N HIS A 391 -3.43 -14.99 -9.41
CA HIS A 391 -3.97 -14.71 -8.08
C HIS A 391 -4.23 -13.23 -7.85
N VAL A 392 -3.34 -12.33 -8.28
CA VAL A 392 -3.51 -10.88 -8.07
C VAL A 392 -4.35 -10.19 -9.15
N SER A 393 -4.80 -10.91 -10.18
CA SER A 393 -5.62 -10.35 -11.26
C SER A 393 -6.95 -9.75 -10.78
N PHE A 394 -7.45 -10.17 -9.61
CA PHE A 394 -8.64 -9.56 -9.00
C PHE A 394 -8.43 -8.08 -8.61
N LEU A 395 -7.19 -7.61 -8.58
CA LEU A 395 -6.82 -6.20 -8.32
C LEU A 395 -6.72 -5.37 -9.60
N ALA A 396 -7.27 -5.84 -10.72
CA ALA A 396 -7.19 -5.15 -12.01
C ALA A 396 -7.69 -3.69 -11.94
N PRO A 397 -7.07 -2.76 -12.70
CA PRO A 397 -7.44 -1.34 -12.72
C PRO A 397 -8.91 -1.11 -13.07
N GLU A 398 -9.48 -1.89 -13.99
CA GLU A 398 -10.88 -1.77 -14.43
C GLU A 398 -11.86 -1.99 -13.27
N ARG A 399 -11.59 -3.00 -12.41
CA ARG A 399 -12.39 -3.24 -11.22
C ARG A 399 -12.32 -2.05 -10.26
N PHE A 400 -11.10 -1.58 -9.97
CA PHE A 400 -10.90 -0.44 -9.08
C PHE A 400 -11.64 0.80 -9.58
N ASN A 401 -11.53 1.11 -10.88
CA ASN A 401 -12.16 2.26 -11.50
C ASN A 401 -13.69 2.18 -11.44
N GLN A 402 -14.26 0.97 -11.64
CA GLN A 402 -15.70 0.76 -11.53
C GLN A 402 -16.19 0.89 -10.08
N GLU A 403 -15.52 0.27 -9.13
CA GLU A 403 -15.87 0.35 -7.71
C GLU A 403 -15.76 1.79 -7.17
N MET A 404 -14.73 2.54 -7.60
CA MET A 404 -14.60 3.97 -7.27
C MET A 404 -15.76 4.79 -7.85
N SER A 405 -16.13 4.55 -9.10
CA SER A 405 -17.28 5.20 -9.75
C SER A 405 -18.57 4.96 -8.97
N ASP A 406 -18.84 3.71 -8.60
CA ASP A 406 -20.07 3.31 -7.89
C ASP A 406 -20.12 3.92 -6.49
N ALA A 407 -19.01 3.87 -5.74
CA ALA A 407 -18.91 4.48 -4.42
C ALA A 407 -19.10 6.00 -4.48
N TRP A 408 -18.43 6.69 -5.37
CA TRP A 408 -18.58 8.13 -5.55
C TRP A 408 -19.98 8.49 -6.01
N GLY A 409 -20.60 7.68 -6.89
CA GLY A 409 -21.98 7.86 -7.35
C GLY A 409 -22.97 7.79 -6.19
N THR A 410 -22.82 6.84 -5.30
CA THR A 410 -23.65 6.68 -4.10
C THR A 410 -23.48 7.86 -3.14
N ILE A 411 -22.23 8.26 -2.86
CA ILE A 411 -21.93 9.35 -1.92
C ILE A 411 -22.40 10.71 -2.45
N ALA A 412 -22.24 10.97 -3.74
CA ALA A 412 -22.66 12.23 -4.35
C ALA A 412 -24.19 12.37 -4.47
N SER A 413 -24.93 11.27 -4.25
CA SER A 413 -26.41 11.25 -4.32
C SER A 413 -27.06 11.21 -2.95
N SER A 414 -26.31 11.05 -1.86
CA SER A 414 -26.77 11.08 -0.47
C SER A 414 -26.77 12.49 0.11
#